data_1e8fb4fed146b7b3e7774e28dbaf719c
#
_entry.id   1e8fb4fed146b7b3e7774e28dbaf719c
#
_cell.length_a   1.000
_cell.length_b   1.000
_cell.length_c   1.000
_cell.angle_alpha   90.00
_cell.angle_beta   90.00
_cell.angle_gamma   90.00
#
_symmetry.space_group_name_H-M   'P 1'
#
loop_
_entity.id
_entity.type
_entity.pdbx_description
1 polymer ?
#
loop_
_entity_poly.entity_id
_entity_poly.type
_entity_poly.pdbx_seq_one_letter_code
_entity_poly.pdbx_strand_id
1 'polypeptide(L)'
;MYQTIDNVLTASEFDVLQKSLIKPNITKDFFPWSFFLGVAYNQFEHHFISREGEINLDFMHIPKLLAEKLNIKWEDVIRVKANCVLSRGEESLRPAHVDGEYEHKVFLYYLTDSDGDTIFYDENRNIIDRVTPKKNTAITFNGRQLHSSSCPIKHPYRIVINFNVKL
;
A
#
# COMPACT_ATOMS: atom_id res chain seq x y z
N MET A 1 17.25 2.27 3.07
CA MET A 1 16.90 3.67 2.72
C MET A 1 15.88 3.64 1.59
N TYR A 2 14.88 4.50 1.59
CA TYR A 2 13.82 4.60 0.58
C TYR A 2 14.05 5.79 -0.36
N GLN A 3 13.36 5.78 -1.50
CA GLN A 3 13.25 6.91 -2.42
C GLN A 3 11.79 7.30 -2.55
N THR A 4 11.50 8.59 -2.67
CA THR A 4 10.14 9.12 -2.85
C THR A 4 9.90 9.49 -4.31
N ILE A 5 8.70 9.22 -4.80
CA ILE A 5 8.21 9.57 -6.13
C ILE A 5 6.94 10.40 -5.92
N ASP A 6 7.00 11.68 -6.24
CA ASP A 6 5.85 12.60 -6.12
C ASP A 6 5.02 12.62 -7.40
N ASN A 7 3.74 12.95 -7.26
CA ASN A 7 2.81 13.17 -8.38
C ASN A 7 2.81 12.00 -9.38
N VAL A 8 2.67 10.78 -8.86
CA VAL A 8 2.69 9.53 -9.67
C VAL A 8 1.67 9.56 -10.80
N LEU A 9 0.46 10.03 -10.51
CA LEU A 9 -0.65 10.16 -11.46
C LEU A 9 -0.93 11.63 -11.78
N THR A 10 -1.47 11.89 -12.95
CA THR A 10 -2.10 13.19 -13.25
C THR A 10 -3.32 13.40 -12.35
N ALA A 11 -3.78 14.64 -12.20
CA ALA A 11 -4.94 14.95 -11.36
C ALA A 11 -6.21 14.18 -11.78
N SER A 12 -6.43 14.02 -13.09
CA SER A 12 -7.58 13.27 -13.62
C SER A 12 -7.47 11.77 -13.37
N GLU A 13 -6.30 11.16 -13.57
CA GLU A 13 -6.05 9.75 -13.29
C GLU A 13 -6.22 9.46 -11.78
N PHE A 14 -5.70 10.35 -10.93
CA PHE A 14 -5.83 10.23 -9.49
C PHE A 14 -7.30 10.29 -9.03
N ASP A 15 -8.08 11.24 -9.55
CA ASP A 15 -9.51 11.38 -9.24
C ASP A 15 -10.30 10.11 -9.61
N VAL A 16 -10.04 9.54 -10.79
CA VAL A 16 -10.65 8.29 -11.23
C VAL A 16 -10.25 7.12 -10.31
N LEU A 17 -8.95 6.99 -10.00
CA LEU A 17 -8.45 5.95 -9.11
C LEU A 17 -9.06 6.05 -7.71
N GLN A 18 -9.06 7.24 -7.13
CA GLN A 18 -9.62 7.47 -5.79
C GLN A 18 -11.11 7.13 -5.74
N LYS A 19 -11.89 7.55 -6.73
CA LYS A 19 -13.32 7.23 -6.83
C LYS A 19 -13.57 5.74 -7.05
N SER A 20 -12.65 5.01 -7.64
CA SER A 20 -12.77 3.56 -7.81
C SER A 20 -12.62 2.80 -6.49
N LEU A 21 -11.71 3.24 -5.61
CA LEU A 21 -11.45 2.56 -4.33
C LEU A 21 -12.27 3.12 -3.16
N ILE A 22 -12.61 4.43 -3.21
CA ILE A 22 -13.31 5.13 -2.14
C ILE A 22 -14.56 5.78 -2.73
N LYS A 23 -15.69 5.10 -2.62
CA LYS A 23 -16.98 5.63 -3.13
C LYS A 23 -17.78 6.25 -1.99
N PRO A 24 -18.19 7.52 -2.12
CA PRO A 24 -19.01 8.18 -1.10
C PRO A 24 -20.46 7.68 -1.10
N ASN A 25 -20.92 7.08 -2.20
CA ASN A 25 -22.31 6.64 -2.37
C ASN A 25 -22.39 5.17 -2.79
N ILE A 26 -23.51 4.52 -2.43
CA ILE A 26 -23.81 3.16 -2.84
C ILE A 26 -24.07 3.13 -4.36
N THR A 27 -23.16 2.54 -5.11
CA THR A 27 -23.26 2.31 -6.55
C THR A 27 -23.16 0.82 -6.84
N LYS A 28 -23.47 0.36 -8.05
CA LYS A 28 -23.47 -1.06 -8.42
C LYS A 28 -22.07 -1.70 -8.41
N ASP A 29 -21.03 -0.91 -8.67
CA ASP A 29 -19.66 -1.42 -8.82
C ASP A 29 -18.83 -1.05 -7.58
N PHE A 30 -18.80 -1.93 -6.60
CA PHE A 30 -18.00 -1.76 -5.40
C PHE A 30 -16.60 -2.31 -5.61
N PHE A 31 -15.58 -1.58 -5.12
CA PHE A 31 -14.27 -2.16 -4.96
C PHE A 31 -14.33 -3.26 -3.88
N PRO A 32 -13.89 -4.49 -4.18
CA PRO A 32 -14.11 -5.65 -3.30
C PRO A 32 -13.10 -5.68 -2.16
N TRP A 33 -13.32 -4.87 -1.15
CA TRP A 33 -12.55 -4.91 0.08
C TRP A 33 -12.92 -6.14 0.90
N SER A 34 -11.92 -6.98 1.22
CA SER A 34 -12.06 -8.09 2.16
C SER A 34 -11.63 -7.66 3.55
N PHE A 35 -12.41 -7.98 4.57
CA PHE A 35 -12.01 -7.73 5.95
C PHE A 35 -11.06 -8.81 6.43
N PHE A 36 -9.83 -8.42 6.77
CA PHE A 36 -8.82 -9.32 7.33
C PHE A 36 -8.78 -9.19 8.84
N LEU A 37 -9.09 -10.28 9.54
CA LEU A 37 -8.99 -10.39 10.98
C LEU A 37 -7.64 -11.03 11.35
N GLY A 38 -6.64 -10.20 11.57
CA GLY A 38 -5.30 -10.63 11.99
C GLY A 38 -5.17 -10.77 13.50
N VAL A 39 -4.19 -11.55 13.96
CA VAL A 39 -3.91 -11.73 15.41
C VAL A 39 -3.54 -10.42 16.08
N ALA A 40 -2.80 -9.54 15.38
CA ALA A 40 -2.30 -8.29 15.93
C ALA A 40 -3.10 -7.05 15.47
N TYR A 41 -3.86 -7.15 14.38
CA TYR A 41 -4.56 -6.00 13.78
C TYR A 41 -5.63 -6.42 12.79
N ASN A 42 -6.62 -5.55 12.61
CA ASN A 42 -7.67 -5.68 11.62
C ASN A 42 -7.45 -4.65 10.52
N GLN A 43 -7.74 -5.02 9.29
CA GLN A 43 -7.69 -4.13 8.13
C GLN A 43 -8.62 -4.62 7.03
N PHE A 44 -8.92 -3.74 6.08
CA PHE A 44 -9.48 -4.15 4.81
C PHE A 44 -8.33 -4.33 3.81
N GLU A 45 -8.43 -5.35 2.97
CA GLU A 45 -7.44 -5.63 1.93
C GLU A 45 -8.08 -6.16 0.65
N HIS A 46 -7.38 -5.98 -0.46
CA HIS A 46 -7.71 -6.57 -1.73
C HIS A 46 -6.42 -7.02 -2.41
N HIS A 47 -6.37 -8.29 -2.79
CA HIS A 47 -5.27 -8.88 -3.53
C HIS A 47 -5.57 -8.85 -5.02
N PHE A 48 -4.83 -8.04 -5.79
CA PHE A 48 -4.85 -8.09 -7.25
C PHE A 48 -4.02 -9.27 -7.77
N ILE A 49 -2.86 -9.49 -7.16
CA ILE A 49 -2.00 -10.66 -7.36
C ILE A 49 -1.58 -11.15 -5.99
N SER A 50 -1.91 -12.40 -5.66
CA SER A 50 -1.54 -13.01 -4.38
C SER A 50 -0.07 -13.45 -4.37
N ARG A 51 0.43 -13.90 -3.21
CA ARG A 51 1.79 -14.46 -3.10
C ARG A 51 1.94 -15.79 -3.85
N GLU A 52 0.84 -16.52 -3.98
CA GLU A 52 0.75 -17.81 -4.67
C GLU A 52 0.59 -17.63 -6.18
N GLY A 53 0.54 -16.37 -6.66
CA GLY A 53 0.39 -16.04 -8.07
C GLY A 53 -1.06 -16.08 -8.57
N GLU A 54 -2.05 -16.17 -7.68
CA GLU A 54 -3.45 -16.05 -8.03
C GLU A 54 -3.76 -14.62 -8.47
N ILE A 55 -4.48 -14.48 -9.57
CA ILE A 55 -4.81 -13.18 -10.18
C ILE A 55 -6.31 -12.94 -10.03
N ASN A 56 -6.66 -11.84 -9.36
CA ASN A 56 -8.02 -11.32 -9.38
C ASN A 56 -8.16 -10.36 -10.58
N LEU A 57 -8.94 -10.73 -11.56
CA LEU A 57 -9.11 -9.96 -12.79
C LEU A 57 -9.88 -8.65 -12.60
N ASP A 58 -10.69 -8.58 -11.56
CA ASP A 58 -11.46 -7.39 -11.25
C ASP A 58 -10.53 -6.23 -10.87
N PHE A 59 -10.81 -5.07 -11.42
CA PHE A 59 -10.04 -3.85 -11.15
C PHE A 59 -8.54 -3.88 -11.52
N MET A 60 -8.10 -4.86 -12.33
CA MET A 60 -6.69 -4.97 -12.77
C MET A 60 -6.16 -3.74 -13.53
N HIS A 61 -7.02 -2.90 -14.07
CA HIS A 61 -6.62 -1.63 -14.67
C HIS A 61 -5.91 -0.71 -13.66
N ILE A 62 -6.23 -0.82 -12.36
CA ILE A 62 -5.61 -0.02 -11.29
C ILE A 62 -4.12 -0.33 -11.13
N PRO A 63 -3.71 -1.57 -10.80
CA PRO A 63 -2.30 -1.87 -10.64
C PRO A 63 -1.52 -1.75 -11.95
N LYS A 64 -2.13 -2.01 -13.11
CA LYS A 64 -1.47 -1.82 -14.41
C LYS A 64 -1.15 -0.36 -14.69
N LEU A 65 -2.09 0.56 -14.43
CA LEU A 65 -1.84 2.00 -14.53
C LEU A 65 -0.70 2.45 -13.61
N LEU A 66 -0.73 2.03 -12.34
CA LEU A 66 0.32 2.38 -11.38
C LEU A 66 1.68 1.80 -11.77
N ALA A 67 1.72 0.56 -12.26
CA ALA A 67 2.97 -0.07 -12.74
C ALA A 67 3.58 0.73 -13.90
N GLU A 68 2.76 1.15 -14.88
CA GLU A 68 3.20 2.01 -15.98
C GLU A 68 3.80 3.33 -15.46
N LYS A 69 3.09 4.03 -14.58
CA LYS A 69 3.55 5.33 -14.04
C LYS A 69 4.78 5.24 -13.14
N LEU A 70 4.97 4.10 -12.48
CA LEU A 70 6.13 3.83 -11.62
C LEU A 70 7.29 3.18 -12.38
N ASN A 71 7.18 3.02 -13.72
CA ASN A 71 8.14 2.31 -14.56
C ASN A 71 8.44 0.88 -14.07
N ILE A 72 7.42 0.18 -13.59
CA ILE A 72 7.48 -1.22 -13.19
C ILE A 72 7.14 -2.07 -14.40
N LYS A 73 8.03 -2.98 -14.79
CA LYS A 73 7.74 -3.99 -15.80
C LYS A 73 6.75 -4.98 -15.24
N TRP A 74 5.64 -5.19 -15.94
CA TRP A 74 4.55 -6.03 -15.45
C TRP A 74 4.96 -7.48 -15.23
N GLU A 75 5.86 -8.01 -16.07
CA GLU A 75 6.42 -9.36 -15.94
C GLU A 75 7.27 -9.57 -14.68
N ASP A 76 7.75 -8.48 -14.07
CA ASP A 76 8.55 -8.54 -12.85
C ASP A 76 7.68 -8.42 -11.58
N VAL A 77 6.38 -8.18 -11.74
CA VAL A 77 5.46 -8.06 -10.60
C VAL A 77 5.23 -9.43 -9.95
N ILE A 78 5.53 -9.54 -8.66
CA ILE A 78 5.35 -10.76 -7.87
C ILE A 78 4.01 -10.74 -7.16
N ARG A 79 3.64 -9.58 -6.59
CA ARG A 79 2.44 -9.41 -5.78
C ARG A 79 1.97 -7.97 -5.85
N VAL A 80 0.66 -7.78 -5.85
CA VAL A 80 0.04 -6.46 -5.65
C VAL A 80 -1.13 -6.57 -4.69
N LYS A 81 -1.10 -5.72 -3.65
CA LYS A 81 -2.15 -5.67 -2.64
C LYS A 81 -2.53 -4.24 -2.27
N ALA A 82 -3.82 -3.94 -2.25
CA ALA A 82 -4.34 -2.75 -1.59
C ALA A 82 -4.61 -3.04 -0.11
N ASN A 83 -4.27 -2.09 0.78
CA ASN A 83 -4.56 -2.15 2.20
C ASN A 83 -5.27 -0.88 2.64
N CYS A 84 -6.34 -1.04 3.41
CA CYS A 84 -7.03 0.05 4.07
C CYS A 84 -6.99 -0.16 5.59
N VAL A 85 -6.29 0.73 6.28
CA VAL A 85 -6.14 0.73 7.74
C VAL A 85 -7.04 1.82 8.29
N LEU A 86 -7.95 1.45 9.18
CA LEU A 86 -8.86 2.41 9.82
C LEU A 86 -8.20 3.08 11.03
N SER A 87 -8.65 4.30 11.33
CA SER A 87 -8.30 4.99 12.58
C SER A 87 -8.77 4.18 13.79
N ARG A 88 -7.97 4.22 14.84
CA ARG A 88 -8.33 3.69 16.17
C ARG A 88 -8.43 4.79 17.23
N GLY A 89 -8.24 6.06 16.82
CA GLY A 89 -8.23 7.20 17.75
C GLY A 89 -6.95 7.31 18.58
N GLU A 90 -6.04 6.36 18.47
CA GLU A 90 -4.73 6.32 19.13
C GLU A 90 -3.66 5.73 18.21
N GLU A 91 -2.39 6.07 18.44
CA GLU A 91 -1.29 5.46 17.69
C GLU A 91 -1.18 3.99 18.08
N SER A 92 -1.23 3.13 17.09
CA SER A 92 -1.00 1.69 17.24
C SER A 92 -0.03 1.23 16.17
N LEU A 93 1.16 0.80 16.60
CA LEU A 93 2.17 0.27 15.70
C LEU A 93 1.83 -1.18 15.34
N ARG A 94 1.97 -1.50 14.07
CA ARG A 94 1.87 -2.87 13.60
C ARG A 94 3.20 -3.60 13.79
N PRO A 95 3.19 -4.93 13.88
CA PRO A 95 4.43 -5.70 13.97
C PRO A 95 5.36 -5.40 12.80
N ALA A 96 6.63 -5.16 13.12
CA ALA A 96 7.67 -5.00 12.12
C ALA A 96 7.90 -6.32 11.38
N HIS A 97 7.96 -6.27 10.05
CA HIS A 97 8.08 -7.42 9.16
C HIS A 97 8.87 -7.05 7.89
N VAL A 98 9.24 -8.06 7.14
CA VAL A 98 9.70 -7.96 5.74
C VAL A 98 8.59 -8.50 4.84
N ASP A 99 8.48 -7.98 3.62
CA ASP A 99 7.43 -8.43 2.68
C ASP A 99 7.72 -9.84 2.13
N GLY A 100 8.98 -10.24 2.09
CA GLY A 100 9.43 -11.57 1.69
C GLY A 100 10.90 -11.75 2.00
N GLU A 101 11.36 -13.00 2.13
CA GLU A 101 12.77 -13.32 2.41
C GLU A 101 13.63 -13.39 1.15
N TYR A 102 13.03 -13.31 -0.03
CA TYR A 102 13.71 -13.25 -1.33
C TYR A 102 14.07 -11.80 -1.70
N GLU A 103 15.06 -11.64 -2.59
CA GLU A 103 15.46 -10.32 -3.09
C GLU A 103 14.35 -9.74 -3.97
N HIS A 104 13.83 -8.59 -3.57
CA HIS A 104 12.81 -7.87 -4.30
C HIS A 104 12.79 -6.39 -3.93
N LYS A 105 12.10 -5.61 -4.71
CA LYS A 105 11.84 -4.19 -4.49
C LYS A 105 10.38 -3.97 -4.12
N VAL A 106 10.14 -3.11 -3.14
CA VAL A 106 8.79 -2.66 -2.79
C VAL A 106 8.54 -1.30 -3.41
N PHE A 107 7.35 -1.13 -4.01
CA PHE A 107 6.78 0.18 -4.32
C PHE A 107 5.48 0.31 -3.53
N LEU A 108 5.42 1.30 -2.66
CA LEU A 108 4.27 1.57 -1.82
C LEU A 108 3.63 2.89 -2.23
N TYR A 109 2.52 2.81 -2.96
CA TYR A 109 1.76 3.97 -3.42
C TYR A 109 0.74 4.39 -2.36
N TYR A 110 0.74 5.67 -2.00
CA TYR A 110 -0.19 6.28 -1.06
C TYR A 110 -1.38 6.89 -1.80
N LEU A 111 -2.57 6.31 -1.59
CA LEU A 111 -3.82 6.82 -2.16
C LEU A 111 -4.38 7.99 -1.36
N THR A 112 -4.07 8.07 -0.07
CA THR A 112 -4.62 9.07 0.85
C THR A 112 -3.53 9.79 1.61
N ASP A 113 -3.78 11.06 1.94
CA ASP A 113 -3.09 11.70 3.06
C ASP A 113 -3.46 10.94 4.34
N SER A 114 -2.51 10.77 5.24
CA SER A 114 -2.74 10.09 6.51
C SER A 114 -1.64 10.44 7.51
N ASP A 115 -1.95 10.37 8.79
CA ASP A 115 -1.00 10.41 9.89
C ASP A 115 -0.63 9.01 10.42
N GLY A 116 -1.03 7.96 9.69
CA GLY A 116 -0.56 6.60 9.91
C GLY A 116 0.70 6.34 9.10
N ASP A 117 1.86 6.41 9.72
CA ASP A 117 3.16 6.37 9.06
C ASP A 117 3.53 4.99 8.50
N THR A 118 4.41 4.97 7.50
CA THR A 118 5.27 3.82 7.21
C THR A 118 6.54 3.97 8.03
N ILE A 119 6.91 2.95 8.79
CA ILE A 119 7.99 2.99 9.78
C ILE A 119 9.06 2.01 9.36
N PHE A 120 10.31 2.44 9.38
CA PHE A 120 11.49 1.63 9.08
C PHE A 120 12.28 1.35 10.34
N TYR A 121 12.87 0.15 10.41
CA TYR A 121 13.61 -0.33 11.57
C TYR A 121 14.99 -0.82 11.18
N ASP A 122 15.93 -0.74 12.13
CA ASP A 122 17.21 -1.44 12.06
C ASP A 122 17.07 -2.94 12.40
N GLU A 123 18.19 -3.66 12.36
CA GLU A 123 18.25 -5.09 12.69
C GLU A 123 17.90 -5.38 14.17
N ASN A 124 18.08 -4.40 15.06
CA ASN A 124 17.71 -4.47 16.47
C ASN A 124 16.26 -4.05 16.75
N ARG A 125 15.49 -3.77 15.70
CA ARG A 125 14.09 -3.29 15.74
C ARG A 125 13.94 -1.87 16.33
N ASN A 126 15.00 -1.06 16.35
CA ASN A 126 14.87 0.36 16.65
C ASN A 126 14.30 1.10 15.43
N ILE A 127 13.43 2.06 15.68
CA ILE A 127 12.89 2.92 14.60
C ILE A 127 14.02 3.81 14.09
N ILE A 128 14.31 3.75 12.78
CA ILE A 128 15.32 4.55 12.12
C ILE A 128 14.74 5.65 11.25
N ASP A 129 13.49 5.48 10.79
CA ASP A 129 12.83 6.50 9.98
C ASP A 129 11.31 6.31 9.97
N ARG A 130 10.57 7.39 9.62
CA ARG A 130 9.12 7.40 9.44
C ARG A 130 8.75 8.20 8.20
N VAL A 131 7.83 7.68 7.41
CA VAL A 131 7.29 8.34 6.23
C VAL A 131 5.80 8.57 6.42
N THR A 132 5.41 9.81 6.54
CA THR A 132 4.00 10.21 6.60
C THR A 132 3.39 10.13 5.20
N PRO A 133 2.31 9.35 5.00
CA PRO A 133 1.63 9.23 3.73
C PRO A 133 1.14 10.57 3.18
N LYS A 134 1.52 10.86 1.95
CA LYS A 134 0.98 11.96 1.15
C LYS A 134 0.29 11.37 -0.07
N LYS A 135 -0.95 11.76 -0.32
CA LYS A 135 -1.70 11.25 -1.46
C LYS A 135 -0.98 11.47 -2.79
N ASN A 136 -1.15 10.54 -3.71
CA ASN A 136 -0.56 10.55 -5.04
C ASN A 136 0.99 10.56 -5.02
N THR A 137 1.59 9.99 -3.98
CA THR A 137 3.03 9.74 -3.91
C THR A 137 3.31 8.26 -3.74
N ALA A 138 4.52 7.84 -4.06
CA ALA A 138 4.98 6.50 -3.77
C ALA A 138 6.36 6.55 -3.10
N ILE A 139 6.66 5.53 -2.31
CA ILE A 139 8.02 5.25 -1.88
C ILE A 139 8.48 3.91 -2.43
N THR A 140 9.79 3.79 -2.66
CA THR A 140 10.39 2.52 -3.06
C THR A 140 11.58 2.20 -2.18
N PHE A 141 11.70 0.93 -1.77
CA PHE A 141 12.72 0.44 -0.87
C PHE A 141 13.02 -1.05 -1.11
N ASN A 142 14.10 -1.55 -0.51
CA ASN A 142 14.44 -2.97 -0.54
C ASN A 142 13.39 -3.77 0.24
N GLY A 143 12.82 -4.81 -0.35
CA GLY A 143 11.75 -5.61 0.27
C GLY A 143 12.16 -6.38 1.52
N ARG A 144 13.48 -6.56 1.75
CA ARG A 144 14.04 -7.11 3.00
C ARG A 144 14.25 -6.07 4.10
N GLN A 145 13.99 -4.79 3.80
CA GLN A 145 14.03 -3.74 4.82
C GLN A 145 12.91 -3.97 5.84
N LEU A 146 13.27 -4.12 7.11
CA LEU A 146 12.32 -4.28 8.20
C LEU A 146 11.47 -3.02 8.33
N HIS A 147 10.16 -3.17 8.21
CA HIS A 147 9.22 -2.05 8.21
C HIS A 147 7.87 -2.44 8.81
N SER A 148 7.08 -1.43 9.13
CA SER A 148 5.68 -1.59 9.53
C SER A 148 4.85 -0.36 9.13
N SER A 149 3.62 -0.30 9.62
CA SER A 149 2.80 0.90 9.58
C SER A 149 2.18 1.19 10.94
N SER A 150 1.83 2.45 11.19
CA SER A 150 0.94 2.82 12.30
C SER A 150 -0.50 3.00 11.83
N CYS A 151 -1.44 2.91 12.77
CA CYS A 151 -2.82 3.30 12.53
C CYS A 151 -2.92 4.83 12.51
N PRO A 152 -3.74 5.42 11.63
CA PRO A 152 -4.00 6.85 11.68
C PRO A 152 -4.79 7.24 12.93
N ILE A 153 -4.60 8.48 13.41
CA ILE A 153 -5.28 9.04 14.57
C ILE A 153 -6.31 10.08 14.12
N LYS A 154 -5.87 11.08 13.35
CA LYS A 154 -6.69 12.21 12.89
C LYS A 154 -7.41 11.93 11.58
N HIS A 155 -6.82 11.11 10.72
CA HIS A 155 -7.42 10.70 9.45
C HIS A 155 -8.27 9.45 9.66
N PRO A 156 -9.44 9.32 9.02
CA PRO A 156 -10.33 8.18 9.24
C PRO A 156 -9.73 6.85 8.77
N TYR A 157 -8.85 6.90 7.78
CA TYR A 157 -8.20 5.72 7.20
C TYR A 157 -6.87 6.08 6.52
N ARG A 158 -6.08 5.04 6.25
CA ARG A 158 -4.87 5.04 5.44
C ARG A 158 -5.01 3.99 4.37
N ILE A 159 -4.94 4.39 3.09
CA ILE A 159 -5.02 3.46 1.96
C ILE A 159 -3.73 3.49 1.16
N VAL A 160 -3.17 2.30 0.93
CA VAL A 160 -1.96 2.12 0.12
C VAL A 160 -2.14 0.97 -0.87
N ILE A 161 -1.39 1.02 -1.98
CA ILE A 161 -1.22 -0.11 -2.89
C ILE A 161 0.25 -0.50 -2.86
N ASN A 162 0.51 -1.75 -2.46
CA ASN A 162 1.84 -2.31 -2.27
C ASN A 162 2.17 -3.26 -3.42
N PHE A 163 3.27 -2.99 -4.13
CA PHE A 163 3.86 -3.85 -5.15
C PHE A 163 5.13 -4.50 -4.61
N ASN A 164 5.24 -5.82 -4.77
CA ASN A 164 6.50 -6.53 -4.66
C ASN A 164 6.97 -6.89 -6.08
N VAL A 165 8.19 -6.50 -6.42
CA VAL A 165 8.73 -6.57 -7.79
C VAL A 165 10.10 -7.24 -7.78
N LYS A 166 10.38 -8.13 -8.72
CA LYS A 166 11.72 -8.73 -8.93
C LYS A 166 12.76 -7.63 -9.13
N LEU A 167 14.00 -7.89 -8.68
CA LEU A 167 15.16 -7.04 -8.97
C LEU A 167 15.73 -7.34 -10.35
#